data_af7a82a176dfb9689da6f4e83fb3c767
#
_entry.id   af7a82a176dfb9689da6f4e83fb3c767
#
_cell.length_a   1.000
_cell.length_b   1.000
_cell.length_c   1.000
_cell.angle_alpha   90.00
_cell.angle_beta   90.00
_cell.angle_gamma   90.00
#
_symmetry.space_group_name_H-M   'P 1'
#
loop_
_entity.id
_entity.type
_entity.pdbx_description
1 polymer ?
#
loop_
_entity_poly.entity_id
_entity_poly.type
_entity_poly.pdbx_seq_one_letter_code
_entity_poly.pdbx_strand_id
1 'polypeptide(L)' 'MIKLIKNNEINKTTRYRFYGIRCNCCNSTNNVNVLEIRAENSSGGTIIDICDKCLIELKEQIEKLGGENERD' A
#
# COMPACT_ATOMS: atom_id res chain seq x y z
N MET A 1 -6.36 -6.97 -8.64
CA MET A 1 -5.06 -6.33 -8.94
C MET A 1 -4.51 -5.67 -7.68
N ILE A 2 -3.23 -5.83 -7.44
CA ILE A 2 -2.53 -5.16 -6.36
C ILE A 2 -1.43 -4.31 -6.98
N LYS A 3 -1.36 -3.04 -6.59
CA LYS A 3 -0.38 -2.11 -7.13
C LYS A 3 0.25 -1.31 -6.00
N LEU A 4 1.56 -1.22 -6.00
CA LEU A 4 2.30 -0.45 -5.02
C LEU A 4 3.11 0.61 -5.74
N ILE A 5 2.90 1.87 -5.38
CA ILE A 5 3.55 3.01 -6.00
C ILE A 5 4.41 3.72 -4.97
N LYS A 6 5.71 3.84 -5.23
CA LYS A 6 6.61 4.53 -4.32
C LYS A 6 6.31 6.03 -4.32
N ASN A 7 6.56 6.68 -3.19
CA ASN A 7 6.26 8.09 -3.00
C ASN A 7 6.78 8.96 -4.15
N ASN A 8 8.02 8.76 -4.58
CA ASN A 8 8.62 9.56 -5.64
C ASN A 8 8.12 9.23 -7.04
N GLU A 9 7.31 8.17 -7.17
CA GLU A 9 6.74 7.77 -8.44
C GLU A 9 5.25 8.08 -8.54
N ILE A 10 4.67 8.68 -7.51
CA ILE A 10 3.25 9.04 -7.53
C ILE A 10 3.02 10.20 -8.50
N ASN A 11 2.20 9.97 -9.50
CA ASN A 11 1.86 10.99 -10.47
C ASN A 11 0.74 11.88 -9.94
N LYS A 12 1.09 13.10 -9.55
CA LYS A 12 0.16 14.03 -8.94
C LYS A 12 -0.85 14.64 -9.92
N THR A 13 -0.73 14.32 -11.20
CA THR A 13 -1.71 14.78 -12.19
C THR A 13 -2.79 13.75 -12.46
N THR A 14 -2.76 12.62 -11.75
CA THR A 14 -3.73 11.53 -11.90
C THR A 14 -4.65 11.47 -10.67
N ARG A 15 -5.42 10.39 -10.60
CA ARG A 15 -6.29 10.14 -9.45
C ARG A 15 -5.52 9.99 -8.14
N TYR A 16 -4.21 9.82 -8.18
CA TYR A 16 -3.40 9.69 -6.98
C TYR A 16 -2.96 11.03 -6.39
N ARG A 17 -3.41 12.14 -6.93
CA ARG A 17 -2.95 13.48 -6.51
C ARG A 17 -3.22 13.79 -5.04
N PHE A 18 -4.19 13.13 -4.43
CA PHE A 18 -4.51 13.34 -3.02
C PHE A 18 -3.94 12.25 -2.11
N TYR A 19 -3.12 11.37 -2.67
CA TYR A 19 -2.56 10.25 -1.92
C TYR A 19 -1.06 10.42 -1.74
N GLY A 20 -0.49 9.59 -0.86
CA GLY A 20 0.93 9.67 -0.57
C GLY A 20 1.30 10.84 0.32
N ILE A 21 0.35 11.33 1.11
CA ILE A 21 0.55 12.50 1.97
C ILE A 21 0.76 12.09 3.42
N ARG A 22 -0.07 11.22 3.93
CA ARG A 22 -0.04 10.80 5.32
C ARG A 22 -0.30 9.30 5.44
N CYS A 23 0.55 8.61 6.18
CA CYS A 23 0.39 7.17 6.38
C CYS A 23 -0.88 6.86 7.16
N ASN A 24 -1.68 5.93 6.64
CA ASN A 24 -2.90 5.50 7.32
C ASN A 24 -2.63 4.67 8.57
N CYS A 25 -1.41 4.15 8.71
CA CYS A 25 -1.03 3.31 9.83
C CYS A 25 -0.48 4.13 11.01
N CYS A 26 0.52 4.97 10.76
CA CYS A 26 1.22 5.69 11.84
C CYS A 26 1.14 7.21 11.75
N ASN A 27 0.40 7.75 10.78
CA ASN A 27 0.25 9.19 10.54
C ASN A 27 1.53 9.92 10.13
N SER A 28 2.59 9.20 9.78
CA SER A 28 3.82 9.83 9.29
C SER A 28 3.57 10.50 7.95
N THR A 29 4.27 11.60 7.70
CA THR A 29 4.23 12.30 6.42
C THR A 29 5.48 12.04 5.58
N ASN A 30 6.38 11.18 6.05
CA ASN A 30 7.64 10.88 5.37
C ASN A 30 7.53 9.60 4.55
N ASN A 31 7.95 9.70 3.29
CA ASN A 31 8.03 8.53 2.40
C ASN A 31 6.74 7.72 2.37
N VAL A 32 5.62 8.41 2.17
CA VAL A 32 4.31 7.77 2.13
C VAL A 32 4.04 7.27 0.73
N ASN A 33 3.85 5.96 0.60
CA ASN A 33 3.60 5.28 -0.66
C ASN A 33 2.10 5.00 -0.81
N VAL A 34 1.72 4.55 -2.00
CA VAL A 34 0.32 4.22 -2.29
C VAL A 34 0.21 2.72 -2.52
N LEU A 35 -0.70 2.09 -1.81
CA LEU A 35 -1.06 0.69 -2.02
C LEU A 35 -2.50 0.66 -2.54
N GLU A 36 -2.68 0.16 -3.76
CA GLU A 36 -3.99 0.05 -4.37
C GLU A 36 -4.37 -1.42 -4.51
N ILE A 37 -5.55 -1.75 -4.04
CA ILE A 37 -6.13 -3.09 -4.18
C ILE A 37 -7.43 -2.93 -4.93
N ARG A 38 -7.55 -3.59 -6.08
CA ARG A 38 -8.74 -3.48 -6.92
C ARG A 38 -9.22 -4.88 -7.29
N ALA A 39 -10.52 -5.09 -7.14
CA ALA A 39 -11.12 -6.34 -7.56
C ALA A 39 -11.08 -6.44 -9.09
N GLU A 40 -10.79 -7.62 -9.60
CA GLU A 40 -10.86 -7.87 -11.03
C GLU A 40 -12.31 -7.87 -11.46
N ASN A 41 -12.56 -7.41 -12.67
CA ASN A 41 -13.91 -7.30 -13.21
C ASN A 41 -14.82 -6.35 -12.44
N SER A 42 -14.21 -5.41 -11.71
CA SER A 42 -14.94 -4.41 -10.94
C SER A 42 -14.28 -3.05 -11.09
N SER A 43 -15.06 -2.00 -11.01
CA SER A 43 -14.54 -0.64 -11.02
C SER A 43 -14.17 -0.15 -9.62
N GLY A 44 -14.51 -0.90 -8.58
CA GLY A 44 -14.25 -0.51 -7.21
C GLY A 44 -12.90 -1.00 -6.71
N GLY A 45 -12.38 -0.34 -5.67
CA GLY A 45 -11.13 -0.72 -5.06
C GLY A 45 -10.85 0.11 -3.83
N THR A 46 -9.72 -0.18 -3.19
CA THR A 46 -9.27 0.51 -1.99
C THR A 46 -7.87 1.06 -2.22
N ILE A 47 -7.66 2.30 -1.81
CA ILE A 47 -6.34 2.93 -1.87
C ILE A 47 -5.91 3.27 -0.45
N ILE A 48 -4.73 2.83 -0.08
CA ILE A 48 -4.18 3.02 1.26
C ILE A 48 -2.85 3.75 1.14
N ASP A 49 -2.65 4.76 1.99
CA ASP A 49 -1.36 5.44 2.11
C ASP A 49 -0.55 4.73 3.19
N ILE A 50 0.67 4.35 2.86
CA ILE A 50 1.51 3.59 3.79
C ILE A 50 2.98 4.02 3.64
N CYS A 51 3.62 4.41 4.74
CA CYS A 51 5.01 4.84 4.71
C CYS A 51 5.96 3.64 4.64
N ASP A 52 7.23 3.91 4.35
CA ASP A 52 8.24 2.85 4.21
C ASP A 52 8.33 1.97 5.46
N LYS A 53 8.28 2.59 6.63
CA LYS A 53 8.36 1.85 7.89
C LYS A 53 7.20 0.88 8.05
N CYS A 54 5.99 1.33 7.71
CA CYS A 54 4.81 0.47 7.81
C CYS A 54 4.77 -0.55 6.70
N LEU A 55 5.40 -0.29 5.56
CA LEU A 55 5.57 -1.31 4.52
C LEU A 55 6.42 -2.47 5.00
N ILE A 56 7.47 -2.18 5.77
CA ILE A 56 8.30 -3.23 6.35
C ILE A 56 7.47 -4.07 7.30
N GLU A 57 6.64 -3.44 8.11
CA GLU A 57 5.74 -4.15 9.00
C GLU A 57 4.76 -5.04 8.23
N LEU A 58 4.20 -4.53 7.14
CA LEU A 58 3.32 -5.30 6.28
C LEU A 58 4.03 -6.51 5.69
N LYS A 59 5.27 -6.32 5.25
CA LYS A 59 6.09 -7.40 4.72
C LYS A 59 6.28 -8.50 5.76
N GLU A 60 6.55 -8.12 7.00
CA GLU A 60 6.72 -9.07 8.09
C GLU A 60 5.45 -9.87 8.34
N GLN A 61 4.32 -9.21 8.29
CA GLN A 61 3.03 -9.88 8.47
C GLN A 61 2.75 -10.87 7.33
N ILE A 62 3.10 -10.49 6.11
CA ILE A 62 2.92 -11.37 4.95
C ILE A 62 3.82 -12.60 5.06
N GLU A 63 5.07 -12.42 5.46
CA GLU A 63 6.00 -13.54 5.63
C GLU A 63 5.52 -14.51 6.71
N LYS A 64 4.99 -13.97 7.78
CA LYS A 64 4.44 -14.76 8.88
C LYS A 64 3.23 -15.58 8.41
N LEU A 65 2.35 -14.96 7.65
CA LEU A 65 1.17 -15.64 7.11
C LEU A 65 1.57 -16.72 6.11
N GLY A 66 2.54 -16.42 5.25
CA GLY A 66 3.05 -17.37 4.27
C GLY A 66 3.62 -18.62 4.93
N GLY A 67 4.36 -18.44 6.02
CA GLY A 67 4.90 -19.56 6.77
C GLY A 67 3.80 -20.44 7.35
N GLU A 68 2.73 -19.86 7.83
CA GLU A 68 1.59 -20.60 8.34
C GLU A 68 0.87 -21.35 7.23
N ASN A 69 0.72 -20.74 6.07
CA ASN A 69 0.04 -21.36 4.93
C ASN A 69 0.84 -22.54 4.37
N GLU A 70 2.13 -22.50 4.43
CA GLU A 70 2.97 -23.59 3.94
C GLU A 70 2.76 -24.89 4.69
N ARG A 71 2.21 -24.84 5.87
CA ARG A 71 1.96 -26.03 6.68
C ARG A 71 0.61 -26.68 6.37
N ASP A 72 -0.17 -26.02 5.59
CA ASP A 72 -1.45 -26.57 5.16
C ASP A 72 -1.28 -27.45 3.90
#